data_8bd12af50bc3f9000c51c6c3a7b0ee6b
#
_entry.id   8bd12af50bc3f9000c51c6c3a7b0ee6b
#
_cell.length_a   1.000
_cell.length_b   1.000
_cell.length_c   1.000
_cell.angle_alpha   90.00
_cell.angle_beta   90.00
_cell.angle_gamma   90.00
#
_symmetry.space_group_name_H-M   'P 1'
#
loop_
_entity.id
_entity.type
_entity.pdbx_description
1 polymer ?
#
loop_
_entity_poly.entity_id
_entity_poly.type
_entity_poly.pdbx_seq_one_letter_code
_entity_poly.pdbx_strand_id
1 'polypeptide(L)'
;MNNKQITITLKVSPNTIEEMKEFLNDSIREKTPPYAIFQADDCDTVITVYQSGKAVFQGKDADLSSSFWIEREKYLNPNKALETTNSQDKVKEDKKDDNPLKLRINSIGSDEVGTGDFFGPIVVTATYVSKENIDFLLELKVKDSKKMSDKDII
;
A
#
# COMPACT_ATOMS: atom_id res chain seq x y z
N MET A 1 -16.43 -2.58 21.90
CA MET A 1 -14.98 -2.28 21.76
C MET A 1 -14.66 -2.32 20.27
N ASN A 2 -14.31 -1.19 19.67
CA ASN A 2 -13.95 -1.12 18.25
C ASN A 2 -12.61 -1.85 18.04
N ASN A 3 -12.66 -3.04 17.49
CA ASN A 3 -11.51 -3.83 17.09
C ASN A 3 -10.95 -3.24 15.77
N LYS A 4 -10.21 -2.13 15.87
CA LYS A 4 -9.62 -1.49 14.70
C LYS A 4 -8.38 -2.28 14.28
N GLN A 5 -8.48 -3.02 13.19
CA GLN A 5 -7.37 -3.72 12.59
C GLN A 5 -6.46 -2.71 11.86
N ILE A 6 -5.18 -2.71 12.20
CA ILE A 6 -4.17 -1.83 11.63
C ILE A 6 -3.39 -2.60 10.57
N THR A 7 -3.04 -1.95 9.47
CA THR A 7 -2.14 -2.52 8.45
C THR A 7 -1.02 -1.53 8.18
N ILE A 8 0.22 -1.97 8.38
CA ILE A 8 1.43 -1.20 8.12
C ILE A 8 2.29 -1.95 7.13
N THR A 9 2.86 -1.25 6.16
CA THR A 9 3.77 -1.83 5.18
C THR A 9 5.14 -1.16 5.30
N LEU A 10 6.17 -1.99 5.42
CA LEU A 10 7.56 -1.58 5.49
C LEU A 10 8.33 -2.21 4.32
N LYS A 11 9.21 -1.44 3.69
CA LYS A 11 10.15 -2.00 2.71
C LYS A 11 11.44 -2.40 3.41
N VAL A 12 11.74 -3.69 3.41
CA VAL A 12 12.87 -4.29 4.12
C VAL A 12 13.95 -4.77 3.17
N SER A 13 15.19 -4.79 3.64
CA SER A 13 16.35 -5.29 2.92
C SER A 13 16.47 -6.81 3.04
N PRO A 14 17.20 -7.50 2.15
CA PRO A 14 17.36 -8.95 2.19
C PRO A 14 17.92 -9.48 3.51
N ASN A 15 18.91 -8.79 4.09
CA ASN A 15 19.48 -9.14 5.39
C ASN A 15 18.47 -9.03 6.54
N THR A 16 17.58 -8.03 6.50
CA THR A 16 16.48 -7.91 7.46
C THR A 16 15.44 -9.00 7.26
N ILE A 17 15.17 -9.41 6.01
CA ILE A 17 14.26 -10.54 5.72
C ILE A 17 14.80 -11.86 6.29
N GLU A 18 16.09 -12.10 6.17
CA GLU A 18 16.74 -13.29 6.75
C GLU A 18 16.61 -13.28 8.27
N GLU A 19 16.89 -12.15 8.91
CA GLU A 19 16.74 -12.00 10.36
C GLU A 19 15.30 -12.13 10.83
N MET A 20 14.33 -11.57 10.08
CA MET A 20 12.90 -11.76 10.35
C MET A 20 12.51 -13.24 10.29
N LYS A 21 13.00 -13.95 9.28
CA LYS A 21 12.72 -15.37 9.11
C LYS A 21 13.30 -16.21 10.24
N GLU A 22 14.50 -15.89 10.69
CA GLU A 22 15.14 -16.57 11.82
C GLU A 22 14.41 -16.30 13.14
N PHE A 23 14.09 -15.02 13.39
CA PHE A 23 13.40 -14.58 14.61
C PHE A 23 11.99 -15.17 14.73
N LEU A 24 11.26 -15.26 13.61
CA LEU A 24 9.87 -15.72 13.57
C LEU A 24 9.74 -17.21 13.22
N ASN A 25 10.85 -17.95 13.19
CA ASN A 25 10.89 -19.34 12.69
C ASN A 25 9.83 -20.27 13.31
N ASP A 26 9.60 -20.14 14.62
CA ASP A 26 8.65 -20.98 15.34
C ASP A 26 7.18 -20.58 15.11
N SER A 27 6.94 -19.42 14.50
CA SER A 27 5.62 -18.86 14.24
C SER A 27 5.27 -18.79 12.76
N ILE A 28 6.11 -19.34 11.89
CA ILE A 28 5.89 -19.37 10.44
C ILE A 28 4.71 -20.30 10.13
N ARG A 29 3.77 -19.79 9.33
CA ARG A 29 2.61 -20.54 8.86
C ARG A 29 2.98 -21.48 7.71
N GLU A 30 2.40 -22.67 7.69
CA GLU A 30 2.59 -23.66 6.60
C GLU A 30 2.07 -23.15 5.25
N LYS A 31 0.98 -22.37 5.26
CA LYS A 31 0.38 -21.81 4.04
C LYS A 31 0.64 -20.33 3.98
N THR A 32 1.24 -19.89 2.89
CA THR A 32 1.56 -18.48 2.62
C THR A 32 0.75 -17.95 1.43
N PRO A 33 0.43 -16.66 1.37
CA PRO A 33 -0.16 -16.03 0.18
C PRO A 33 0.77 -16.15 -1.04
N PRO A 34 0.22 -16.04 -2.27
CA PRO A 34 1.02 -15.99 -3.49
C PRO A 34 2.09 -14.89 -3.41
N TYR A 35 3.28 -15.19 -3.89
CA TYR A 35 4.46 -14.30 -3.89
C TYR A 35 4.99 -13.90 -2.51
N ALA A 36 4.48 -14.46 -1.41
CA ALA A 36 5.10 -14.32 -0.10
C ALA A 36 6.32 -15.24 0.02
N ILE A 37 7.36 -14.76 0.68
CA ILE A 37 8.52 -15.54 1.09
C ILE A 37 8.13 -16.39 2.30
N PHE A 38 7.45 -15.74 3.29
CA PHE A 38 6.85 -16.39 4.44
C PHE A 38 5.73 -15.53 5.04
N GLN A 39 4.90 -16.15 5.85
CA GLN A 39 3.93 -15.51 6.71
C GLN A 39 4.07 -16.09 8.11
N ALA A 40 4.09 -15.22 9.13
CA ALA A 40 4.25 -15.62 10.52
C ALA A 40 3.27 -14.87 11.42
N ASP A 41 2.98 -15.45 12.57
CA ASP A 41 2.20 -14.83 13.64
C ASP A 41 3.14 -14.24 14.69
N ASP A 42 2.93 -12.98 15.07
CA ASP A 42 3.64 -12.27 16.10
C ASP A 42 2.63 -11.58 17.04
N CYS A 43 2.32 -12.23 18.16
CA CYS A 43 1.26 -11.81 19.06
C CYS A 43 -0.10 -11.62 18.32
N ASP A 44 -0.73 -10.44 18.44
CA ASP A 44 -1.98 -10.10 17.74
C ASP A 44 -1.72 -9.50 16.33
N THR A 45 -0.58 -9.82 15.70
CA THR A 45 -0.17 -9.34 14.38
C THR A 45 0.22 -10.49 13.45
N VAL A 46 -0.25 -10.44 12.22
CA VAL A 46 0.19 -11.30 11.12
C VAL A 46 1.21 -10.55 10.29
N ILE A 47 2.40 -11.10 10.16
CA ILE A 47 3.49 -10.54 9.35
C ILE A 47 3.59 -11.34 8.06
N THR A 48 3.47 -10.68 6.91
CA THR A 48 3.65 -11.30 5.60
C THR A 48 4.79 -10.61 4.86
N VAL A 49 5.82 -11.37 4.52
CA VAL A 49 6.99 -10.84 3.79
C VAL A 49 6.94 -11.33 2.35
N TYR A 50 7.01 -10.39 1.41
CA TYR A 50 6.89 -10.65 -0.03
C TYR A 50 8.24 -10.60 -0.74
N GLN A 51 8.34 -11.31 -1.87
CA GLN A 51 9.53 -11.32 -2.75
C GLN A 51 9.94 -9.91 -3.24
N SER A 52 9.00 -8.97 -3.25
CA SER A 52 9.25 -7.56 -3.58
C SER A 52 10.03 -6.78 -2.51
N GLY A 53 10.37 -7.42 -1.38
CA GLY A 53 10.99 -6.77 -0.22
C GLY A 53 9.99 -6.00 0.64
N LYS A 54 8.68 -6.23 0.49
CA LYS A 54 7.65 -5.63 1.35
C LYS A 54 7.30 -6.55 2.49
N ALA A 55 7.34 -6.06 3.72
CA ALA A 55 6.80 -6.70 4.91
C ALA A 55 5.49 -5.99 5.29
N VAL A 56 4.40 -6.74 5.39
CA VAL A 56 3.07 -6.25 5.74
C VAL A 56 2.69 -6.78 7.10
N PHE A 57 2.39 -5.88 8.02
CA PHE A 57 1.99 -6.13 9.40
C PHE A 57 0.50 -5.87 9.53
N GLN A 58 -0.29 -6.86 9.92
CA GLN A 58 -1.75 -6.77 10.01
C GLN A 58 -2.23 -7.29 11.36
N GLY A 59 -2.87 -6.46 12.15
CA GLY A 59 -3.35 -6.87 13.47
C GLY A 59 -3.60 -5.68 14.39
N LYS A 60 -3.85 -5.97 15.66
CA LYS A 60 -4.05 -4.94 16.68
C LYS A 60 -2.73 -4.30 17.10
N ASP A 61 -1.67 -5.11 17.17
CA ASP A 61 -0.34 -4.71 17.62
C ASP A 61 0.63 -4.49 16.43
N ALA A 62 0.07 -4.26 15.23
CA ALA A 62 0.85 -4.06 14.02
C ALA A 62 1.79 -2.84 14.10
N ASP A 63 1.43 -1.83 14.88
CA ASP A 63 2.26 -0.65 15.15
C ASP A 63 3.50 -1.00 16.00
N LEU A 64 3.33 -1.80 17.04
CA LEU A 64 4.43 -2.24 17.90
C LEU A 64 5.39 -3.15 17.14
N SER A 65 4.85 -4.18 16.49
CA SER A 65 5.65 -5.13 15.71
C SER A 65 6.40 -4.44 14.56
N SER A 66 5.74 -3.55 13.82
CA SER A 66 6.39 -2.81 12.73
C SER A 66 7.46 -1.85 13.23
N SER A 67 7.25 -1.18 14.39
CA SER A 67 8.22 -0.25 14.97
C SER A 67 9.53 -0.95 15.33
N PHE A 68 9.47 -2.15 15.90
CA PHE A 68 10.64 -2.97 16.18
C PHE A 68 11.45 -3.24 14.89
N TRP A 69 10.78 -3.67 13.81
CA TRP A 69 11.44 -3.98 12.55
C TRP A 69 11.91 -2.75 11.78
N ILE A 70 11.27 -1.58 11.97
CA ILE A 70 11.75 -0.28 11.47
C ILE A 70 13.10 0.07 12.10
N GLU A 71 13.23 -0.06 13.42
CA GLU A 71 14.50 0.22 14.11
C GLU A 71 15.57 -0.79 13.70
N ARG A 72 15.20 -2.06 13.53
CA ARG A 72 16.11 -3.11 13.11
C ARG A 72 16.61 -2.88 11.68
N GLU A 73 15.75 -2.51 10.75
CA GLU A 73 16.14 -2.13 9.37
C GLU A 73 17.10 -0.94 9.37
N LYS A 74 16.87 0.09 10.21
CA LYS A 74 17.78 1.23 10.36
C LYS A 74 19.16 0.81 10.87
N TYR A 75 19.18 -0.08 11.84
CA TYR A 75 20.42 -0.58 12.42
C TYR A 75 21.25 -1.38 11.42
N LEU A 76 20.60 -2.28 10.68
CA LEU A 76 21.26 -3.13 9.69
C LEU A 76 21.63 -2.38 8.41
N ASN A 77 20.89 -1.33 8.07
CA ASN A 77 21.02 -0.60 6.81
C ASN A 77 21.01 0.92 7.00
N PRO A 78 22.00 1.50 7.71
CA PRO A 78 21.99 2.92 8.12
C PRO A 78 21.98 3.92 6.96
N ASN A 79 22.37 3.49 5.77
CA ASN A 79 22.46 4.35 4.57
C ASN A 79 21.22 4.28 3.67
N LYS A 80 20.19 3.52 4.07
CA LYS A 80 18.98 3.34 3.27
C LYS A 80 17.83 4.16 3.81
N ALA A 81 17.20 4.95 2.95
CA ALA A 81 15.94 5.64 3.28
C ALA A 81 14.83 4.61 3.52
N LEU A 82 14.10 4.77 4.63
CA LEU A 82 12.96 3.91 4.97
C LEU A 82 11.72 4.32 4.19
N GLU A 83 11.14 3.37 3.49
CA GLU A 83 9.82 3.51 2.87
C GLU A 83 8.80 2.77 3.75
N THR A 84 8.04 3.53 4.55
CA THR A 84 6.96 3.00 5.40
C THR A 84 5.63 3.56 4.91
N THR A 85 4.62 2.71 4.74
CA THR A 85 3.28 3.13 4.39
C THR A 85 2.29 2.59 5.43
N ASN A 86 1.64 3.49 6.16
CA ASN A 86 0.53 3.17 7.05
C ASN A 86 -0.78 3.26 6.28
N SER A 87 -1.55 2.18 6.25
CA SER A 87 -2.88 2.20 5.62
C SER A 87 -3.90 3.06 6.39
N GLN A 88 -3.56 3.55 7.60
CA GLN A 88 -4.40 4.48 8.37
C GLN A 88 -4.19 5.94 7.98
N ASP A 89 -3.03 6.30 7.40
CA ASP A 89 -2.74 7.68 6.97
C ASP A 89 -3.37 8.05 5.63
N LYS A 90 -4.17 7.14 5.03
CA LYS A 90 -5.05 7.52 3.91
C LYS A 90 -6.27 8.35 4.35
N VAL A 91 -6.43 8.62 5.65
CA VAL A 91 -7.46 9.53 6.16
C VAL A 91 -6.80 10.57 7.05
N LYS A 92 -6.11 11.52 6.49
CA LYS A 92 -5.60 12.82 6.97
C LYS A 92 -4.07 12.94 6.85
N GLU A 93 -3.62 13.13 5.65
CA GLU A 93 -2.70 14.18 5.29
C GLU A 93 -3.02 14.57 3.84
N ASP A 94 -4.17 15.23 3.69
CA ASP A 94 -4.29 16.31 2.74
C ASP A 94 -3.34 17.42 3.20
N LYS A 95 -2.04 17.18 3.27
CA LYS A 95 -1.11 18.21 2.90
C LYS A 95 -1.20 18.27 1.39
N LYS A 96 -2.16 19.07 0.98
CA LYS A 96 -2.17 19.80 -0.26
C LYS A 96 -0.74 20.26 -0.57
N ASP A 97 0.03 19.40 -1.22
CA ASP A 97 1.01 19.86 -2.16
C ASP A 97 0.18 20.30 -3.38
N ASP A 98 -0.62 21.37 -3.16
CA ASP A 98 -1.37 22.08 -4.18
C ASP A 98 -0.37 22.81 -5.10
N ASN A 99 0.64 22.11 -5.57
CA ASN A 99 1.44 22.59 -6.65
C ASN A 99 0.97 21.88 -7.95
N PRO A 100 -0.01 22.47 -8.66
CA PRO A 100 -0.51 21.92 -9.92
C PRO A 100 0.58 21.80 -11.00
N LEU A 101 1.76 22.35 -10.73
CA LEU A 101 2.91 22.33 -11.63
C LEU A 101 3.69 21.00 -11.61
N LYS A 102 3.54 20.15 -10.58
CA LYS A 102 4.22 18.85 -10.51
C LYS A 102 3.61 17.76 -11.40
N LEU A 103 2.40 17.96 -11.90
CA LEU A 103 1.63 16.95 -12.63
C LEU A 103 1.49 17.22 -14.14
N ARG A 104 2.18 18.24 -14.69
CA ARG A 104 2.12 18.54 -16.13
C ARG A 104 3.03 17.64 -16.94
N ILE A 105 2.79 16.34 -16.85
CA ILE A 105 3.48 15.31 -17.64
C ILE A 105 2.45 14.49 -18.42
N ASN A 106 2.85 13.97 -19.57
CA ASN A 106 2.05 12.97 -20.25
C ASN A 106 1.94 11.74 -19.36
N SER A 107 0.74 11.26 -19.14
CA SER A 107 0.48 10.13 -18.23
C SER A 107 -0.51 9.15 -18.83
N ILE A 108 -0.35 7.89 -18.47
CA ILE A 108 -1.30 6.81 -18.75
C ILE A 108 -1.78 6.28 -17.42
N GLY A 109 -3.09 6.25 -17.23
CA GLY A 109 -3.74 5.60 -16.10
C GLY A 109 -4.57 4.42 -16.57
N SER A 110 -4.65 3.37 -15.79
CA SER A 110 -5.57 2.24 -16.02
C SER A 110 -6.25 1.86 -14.73
N ASP A 111 -7.49 1.41 -14.85
CA ASP A 111 -8.29 0.91 -13.74
C ASP A 111 -9.19 -0.24 -14.23
N GLU A 112 -9.64 -1.08 -13.30
CA GLU A 112 -10.51 -2.21 -13.59
C GLU A 112 -11.73 -2.22 -12.67
N VAL A 113 -12.79 -2.85 -13.15
CA VAL A 113 -14.01 -3.11 -12.40
C VAL A 113 -14.48 -4.55 -12.62
N GLY A 114 -15.13 -5.12 -11.62
CA GLY A 114 -15.66 -6.49 -11.66
C GLY A 114 -14.72 -7.56 -11.11
N THR A 115 -13.53 -7.19 -10.58
CA THR A 115 -12.59 -8.16 -10.00
C THR A 115 -13.09 -8.80 -8.71
N GLY A 116 -14.07 -8.19 -8.02
CA GLY A 116 -14.73 -8.72 -6.83
C GLY A 116 -16.08 -9.40 -7.08
N ASP A 117 -16.57 -9.40 -8.30
CA ASP A 117 -17.87 -9.96 -8.66
C ASP A 117 -17.77 -11.46 -8.93
N PHE A 118 -18.73 -12.23 -8.38
CA PHE A 118 -18.78 -13.68 -8.58
C PHE A 118 -19.24 -14.05 -9.99
N PHE A 119 -20.12 -13.22 -10.57
CA PHE A 119 -20.61 -13.33 -11.95
C PHE A 119 -20.61 -11.94 -12.59
N GLY A 120 -19.92 -11.80 -13.70
CA GLY A 120 -19.91 -10.57 -14.46
C GLY A 120 -18.61 -10.42 -15.27
N PRO A 121 -18.60 -9.52 -16.24
CA PRO A 121 -17.39 -9.22 -16.99
C PRO A 121 -16.42 -8.40 -16.15
N ILE A 122 -15.13 -8.69 -16.28
CA ILE A 122 -14.07 -7.78 -15.83
C ILE A 122 -13.85 -6.78 -16.96
N VAL A 123 -13.99 -5.49 -16.63
CA VAL A 123 -13.73 -4.40 -17.59
C VAL A 123 -12.47 -3.67 -17.17
N VAL A 124 -11.51 -3.54 -18.08
CA VAL A 124 -10.28 -2.79 -17.90
C VAL A 124 -10.30 -1.58 -18.82
N THR A 125 -10.02 -0.41 -18.28
CA THR A 125 -9.94 0.84 -19.03
C THR A 125 -8.55 1.43 -18.89
N ALA A 126 -7.98 1.92 -20.00
CA ALA A 126 -6.76 2.70 -19.98
C ALA A 126 -6.99 4.06 -20.64
N THR A 127 -6.50 5.12 -20.02
CA THR A 127 -6.66 6.49 -20.50
C THR A 127 -5.29 7.16 -20.61
N TYR A 128 -5.00 7.73 -21.77
CA TYR A 128 -3.84 8.59 -21.98
C TYR A 128 -4.25 10.05 -21.83
N VAL A 129 -3.51 10.79 -21.02
CA VAL A 129 -3.68 12.24 -20.82
C VAL A 129 -2.40 12.94 -21.22
N SER A 130 -2.47 13.79 -22.25
CA SER A 130 -1.37 14.67 -22.60
C SER A 130 -1.28 15.86 -21.64
N LYS A 131 -0.09 16.38 -21.45
CA LYS A 131 0.15 17.54 -20.58
C LYS A 131 -0.65 18.79 -21.00
N GLU A 132 -0.95 18.93 -22.30
CA GLU A 132 -1.73 20.03 -22.84
C GLU A 132 -3.20 19.99 -22.40
N ASN A 133 -3.71 18.80 -22.16
CA ASN A 133 -5.12 18.57 -21.79
C ASN A 133 -5.36 18.65 -20.27
N ILE A 134 -4.32 18.76 -19.46
CA ILE A 134 -4.46 18.76 -18.00
C ILE A 134 -5.30 19.94 -17.51
N ASP A 135 -5.07 21.16 -18.04
CA ASP A 135 -5.84 22.34 -17.65
C ASP A 135 -7.32 22.19 -18.00
N PHE A 136 -7.62 21.64 -19.16
CA PHE A 136 -9.00 21.33 -19.57
C PHE A 136 -9.69 20.32 -18.63
N LEU A 137 -8.98 19.26 -18.22
CA LEU A 137 -9.52 18.28 -17.28
C LEU A 137 -9.72 18.86 -15.87
N LEU A 138 -8.86 19.77 -15.43
CA LEU A 138 -9.02 20.51 -14.18
C LEU A 138 -10.24 21.43 -14.22
N GLU A 139 -10.46 22.11 -15.34
CA GLU A 139 -11.64 22.97 -15.55
C GLU A 139 -12.94 22.16 -15.52
N LEU A 140 -12.93 20.95 -16.09
CA LEU A 140 -14.03 19.97 -16.03
C LEU A 140 -14.20 19.32 -14.65
N LYS A 141 -13.33 19.64 -13.68
CA LYS A 141 -13.34 19.07 -12.32
C LYS A 141 -13.27 17.53 -12.31
N VAL A 142 -12.56 16.94 -13.26
CA VAL A 142 -12.33 15.49 -13.30
C VAL A 142 -11.64 15.05 -12.02
N LYS A 143 -12.17 14.03 -11.37
CA LYS A 143 -11.66 13.48 -10.11
C LYS A 143 -11.87 11.96 -10.07
N ASP A 144 -11.25 11.31 -9.10
CA ASP A 144 -11.39 9.87 -8.84
C ASP A 144 -12.88 9.50 -8.66
N SER A 145 -13.34 8.44 -9.32
CA SER A 145 -14.73 7.96 -9.27
C SER A 145 -15.22 7.68 -7.84
N LYS A 146 -14.34 7.24 -6.94
CA LYS A 146 -14.65 7.03 -5.52
C LYS A 146 -14.95 8.32 -4.76
N LYS A 147 -14.61 9.48 -5.33
CA LYS A 147 -14.88 10.82 -4.80
C LYS A 147 -16.06 11.50 -5.50
N MET A 148 -16.71 10.81 -6.43
CA MET A 148 -17.88 11.31 -7.15
C MET A 148 -19.17 10.73 -6.53
N SER A 149 -20.22 11.52 -6.49
CA SER A 149 -21.57 11.03 -6.17
C SER A 149 -22.28 10.57 -7.44
N ASP A 150 -23.29 9.71 -7.31
CA ASP A 150 -24.08 9.25 -8.46
C ASP A 150 -24.70 10.41 -9.27
N LYS A 151 -24.94 11.55 -8.63
CA LYS A 151 -25.42 12.77 -9.27
C LYS A 151 -24.37 13.50 -10.11
N ASP A 152 -23.10 13.25 -9.86
CA ASP A 152 -21.99 13.87 -10.61
C ASP A 152 -21.62 13.05 -11.85
N ILE A 153 -22.18 11.83 -11.99
CA ILE A 153 -21.85 10.87 -13.05
C ILE A 153 -22.87 10.92 -14.21
N ILE A 154 -24.05 11.52 -14.00
CA ILE A 154 -25.15 11.60 -14.98
C ILE A 154 -25.08 12.90 -15.79
#